data_1aba519dd66487f55242a8598d960aa0
#
_entry.id   1aba519dd66487f55242a8598d960aa0
#
_cell.length_a   1.000
_cell.length_b   1.000
_cell.length_c   1.000
_cell.angle_alpha   90.00
_cell.angle_beta   90.00
_cell.angle_gamma   90.00
#
_symmetry.space_group_name_H-M   'P 1'
#
loop_
_entity.id
_entity.type
_entity.pdbx_description
1 polymer ?
#
loop_
_entity_poly.entity_id
_entity_poly.type
_entity_poly.pdbx_seq_one_letter_code
_entity_poly.pdbx_strand_id
1 'polypeptide(L)'
;VEALEQRVRREGVPFLGICVGMQLMAETGEELGTHAGLGWMRGTVRHLTPADTSAKVPHMGWNDVVPSVAHPLIVPGEAYFL
;
A
#
# COMPACT_ATOMS: atom_id res chain seq x y z
N VAL A 1 -8.51 15.44 5.78
CA VAL A 1 -8.65 14.88 4.43
C VAL A 1 -8.70 15.99 3.39
N GLU A 2 -9.50 17.03 3.62
CA GLU A 2 -9.64 18.13 2.66
C GLU A 2 -8.30 18.85 2.41
N ALA A 3 -7.49 19.08 3.44
CA ALA A 3 -6.18 19.69 3.32
C ALA A 3 -5.23 18.81 2.49
N LEU A 4 -5.25 17.50 2.67
CA LEU A 4 -4.47 16.56 1.86
C LEU A 4 -4.94 16.57 0.40
N GLU A 5 -6.24 16.56 0.17
CA GLU A 5 -6.80 16.61 -1.18
C GLU A 5 -6.36 17.88 -1.90
N GLN A 6 -6.39 19.01 -1.22
CA GLN A 6 -5.94 20.29 -1.77
C GLN A 6 -4.45 20.26 -2.12
N ARG A 7 -3.59 19.86 -1.19
CA ARG A 7 -2.14 19.89 -1.37
C ARG A 7 -1.66 18.85 -2.40
N VAL A 8 -2.16 17.64 -2.31
CA VAL A 8 -1.66 16.52 -3.12
C VAL A 8 -2.32 16.48 -4.50
N ARG A 9 -3.66 16.47 -4.53
CA ARG A 9 -4.38 16.27 -5.78
C ARG A 9 -4.52 17.54 -6.62
N ARG A 10 -4.77 18.66 -6.00
CA ARG A 10 -4.99 19.94 -6.72
C ARG A 10 -3.70 20.70 -6.98
N GLU A 11 -2.80 20.74 -5.99
CA GLU A 11 -1.53 21.48 -6.11
C GLU A 11 -0.36 20.61 -6.58
N GLY A 12 -0.52 19.28 -6.60
CA GLY A 12 0.50 18.36 -7.11
C GLY A 12 1.72 18.18 -6.20
N VAL A 13 1.57 18.41 -4.91
CA VAL A 13 2.66 18.19 -3.95
C VAL A 13 2.94 16.69 -3.84
N PRO A 14 4.20 16.24 -3.95
CA PRO A 14 4.52 14.82 -3.76
C PRO A 14 4.05 14.28 -2.42
N PHE A 15 3.52 13.06 -2.44
CA PHE A 15 3.01 12.38 -1.26
C PHE A 15 3.55 10.95 -1.22
N LEU A 16 4.09 10.55 -0.07
CA LEU A 16 4.55 9.19 0.18
C LEU A 16 3.68 8.57 1.27
N GLY A 17 2.93 7.53 0.93
CA GLY A 17 2.14 6.76 1.88
C GLY A 17 2.90 5.53 2.37
N ILE A 18 3.05 5.39 3.68
CA ILE A 18 3.71 4.26 4.32
C ILE A 18 2.71 3.59 5.26
N CYS A 19 2.64 2.23 5.22
CA CYS A 19 1.77 1.43 6.07
C CYS A 19 0.29 1.84 5.90
N VAL A 20 -0.37 2.29 6.97
CA VAL A 20 -1.76 2.74 6.92
C VAL A 20 -1.94 3.93 5.98
N GLY A 21 -0.93 4.79 5.84
CA GLY A 21 -0.96 5.90 4.90
C GLY A 21 -1.07 5.42 3.45
N MET A 22 -0.35 4.36 3.10
CA MET A 22 -0.49 3.72 1.79
C MET A 22 -1.87 3.09 1.62
N GLN A 23 -2.35 2.39 2.62
CA GLN A 23 -3.66 1.73 2.58
C GLN A 23 -4.81 2.72 2.39
N LEU A 24 -4.71 3.88 3.00
CA LEU A 24 -5.72 4.95 2.86
C LEU A 24 -5.81 5.51 1.45
N MET A 25 -4.76 5.37 0.64
CA MET A 25 -4.78 5.87 -0.75
C MET A 25 -5.70 5.06 -1.66
N ALA A 26 -6.04 3.83 -1.31
CA ALA A 26 -6.92 2.96 -2.09
C ALA A 26 -8.37 3.46 -2.08
N GLU A 27 -9.20 2.87 -2.94
CA GLU A 27 -10.64 3.18 -2.99
C GLU A 27 -11.36 2.66 -1.76
N THR A 28 -11.03 1.44 -1.33
CA THR A 28 -11.69 0.77 -0.19
C THR A 28 -10.69 -0.02 0.65
N GLY A 29 -11.03 -0.22 1.92
CA GLY A 29 -10.35 -1.13 2.83
C GLY A 29 -11.34 -2.07 3.52
N GLU A 30 -10.93 -3.31 3.72
CA GLU A 30 -11.77 -4.37 4.29
C GLU A 30 -11.30 -4.82 5.68
N GLU A 31 -10.70 -3.95 6.44
CA GLU A 31 -10.34 -4.24 7.83
C GLU A 31 -11.51 -3.89 8.75
N LEU A 32 -11.99 -4.89 9.50
CA LEU A 32 -13.15 -4.74 10.41
C LEU A 32 -14.39 -4.13 9.72
N GLY A 33 -14.69 -4.62 8.51
CA GLY A 33 -15.77 -4.12 7.67
C GLY A 33 -15.23 -3.43 6.42
N THR A 34 -16.11 -2.89 5.60
CA THR A 34 -15.75 -2.19 4.37
C THR A 34 -15.79 -0.68 4.60
N HIS A 35 -14.68 -0.02 4.34
CA HIS A 35 -14.51 1.41 4.54
C HIS A 35 -13.99 2.09 3.29
N ALA A 36 -14.49 3.28 2.99
CA ALA A 36 -13.98 4.09 1.89
C ALA A 36 -12.59 4.66 2.23
N GLY A 37 -11.67 4.56 1.29
CA GLY A 37 -10.37 5.24 1.34
C GLY A 37 -10.42 6.59 0.63
N LEU A 38 -9.23 7.15 0.35
CA LEU A 38 -9.12 8.43 -0.35
C LEU A 38 -9.43 8.32 -1.85
N GLY A 39 -9.40 7.11 -2.40
CA GLY A 39 -9.68 6.87 -3.81
C GLY A 39 -8.62 7.41 -4.77
N TRP A 40 -7.41 7.62 -4.31
CA TRP A 40 -6.32 8.11 -5.16
C TRP A 40 -5.70 7.01 -6.01
N MET A 41 -5.81 5.78 -5.57
CA MET A 41 -5.36 4.59 -6.27
C MET A 41 -6.50 3.60 -6.39
N ARG A 42 -6.68 3.02 -7.57
CA ARG A 42 -7.68 1.96 -7.77
C ARG A 42 -7.31 0.73 -6.98
N GLY A 43 -8.28 0.13 -6.37
CA GLY A 43 -8.15 -1.16 -5.70
C GLY A 43 -8.68 -1.16 -4.29
N THR A 44 -8.59 -2.35 -3.71
CA THR A 44 -9.09 -2.64 -2.37
C THR A 44 -7.96 -3.19 -1.52
N VAL A 45 -7.81 -2.65 -0.31
CA VAL A 45 -6.91 -3.22 0.70
C VAL A 45 -7.68 -4.30 1.47
N ARG A 46 -7.18 -5.52 1.44
CA ARG A 46 -7.81 -6.65 2.13
C ARG A 46 -6.78 -7.55 2.79
N HIS A 47 -7.26 -8.37 3.70
CA HIS A 47 -6.43 -9.34 4.39
C HIS A 47 -5.81 -10.33 3.41
N LEU A 48 -4.54 -10.66 3.63
CA LEU A 48 -3.86 -11.67 2.82
C LEU A 48 -4.48 -13.04 3.05
N THR A 49 -4.71 -13.76 1.96
CA THR A 49 -5.18 -15.15 1.97
C THR A 49 -4.21 -15.99 1.14
N PRO A 50 -3.07 -16.43 1.74
CA PRO A 50 -2.06 -17.16 0.98
C PRO A 50 -2.62 -18.50 0.49
N ALA A 51 -2.26 -18.87 -0.74
CA ALA A 51 -2.60 -20.18 -1.33
C ALA A 51 -1.88 -21.32 -0.58
N ASP A 52 -0.67 -21.06 -0.10
CA ASP A 52 0.06 -21.97 0.76
C ASP A 52 -0.32 -21.71 2.22
N THR A 53 -1.01 -22.67 2.85
CA THR A 53 -1.49 -22.54 4.23
C THR A 53 -0.35 -22.53 5.27
N SER A 54 0.89 -22.91 4.88
CA SER A 54 2.05 -22.79 5.74
C SER A 54 2.62 -21.37 5.78
N ALA A 55 2.24 -20.51 4.83
CA ALA A 55 2.66 -19.12 4.81
C ALA A 55 1.96 -18.34 5.94
N LYS A 56 2.73 -17.53 6.64
CA LYS A 56 2.25 -16.78 7.81
C LYS A 56 1.74 -15.38 7.42
N VAL A 57 0.70 -14.94 8.12
CA VAL A 57 0.19 -13.57 8.06
C VAL A 57 0.20 -13.01 9.48
N PRO A 58 0.86 -11.86 9.73
CA PRO A 58 1.56 -11.00 8.76
C PRO A 58 2.83 -11.63 8.18
N HIS A 59 3.20 -11.20 6.98
CA HIS A 59 4.47 -11.56 6.38
C HIS A 59 5.61 -10.81 7.08
N MET A 60 6.54 -11.55 7.65
CA MET A 60 7.72 -10.99 8.34
C MET A 60 8.94 -11.78 7.92
N GLY A 61 9.97 -11.11 7.51
CA GLY A 61 11.23 -11.74 7.11
C GLY A 61 11.84 -11.12 5.86
N TRP A 62 12.91 -11.75 5.39
CA TRP A 62 13.59 -11.35 4.16
C TRP A 62 12.84 -11.89 2.94
N ASN A 63 12.69 -11.07 1.93
CA ASN A 63 12.12 -11.49 0.66
C ASN A 63 12.65 -10.61 -0.47
N ASP A 64 12.50 -11.10 -1.71
CA ASP A 64 12.91 -10.36 -2.89
C ASP A 64 11.95 -9.21 -3.17
N VAL A 65 12.52 -8.10 -3.62
CA VAL A 65 11.77 -6.97 -4.16
C VAL A 65 11.99 -6.95 -5.66
N VAL A 66 10.94 -7.22 -6.40
CA VAL A 66 10.94 -7.24 -7.87
C VAL A 66 9.91 -6.22 -8.36
N PRO A 67 10.32 -4.99 -8.66
CA PRO A 67 9.38 -4.00 -9.19
C PRO A 67 8.94 -4.40 -10.61
N SER A 68 7.65 -4.28 -10.87
CA SER A 68 7.09 -4.54 -12.20
C SER A 68 7.47 -3.44 -13.21
N VAL A 69 7.75 -2.26 -12.72
CA VAL A 69 8.17 -1.09 -13.50
C VAL A 69 9.30 -0.40 -12.76
N ALA A 70 10.32 0.04 -13.48
CA ALA A 70 11.43 0.79 -12.87
C ALA A 70 10.92 2.06 -12.18
N HIS A 71 11.38 2.28 -10.95
CA HIS A 71 10.98 3.44 -10.16
C HIS A 71 12.17 3.94 -9.33
N PRO A 72 12.39 5.27 -9.23
CA PRO A 72 13.55 5.81 -8.53
C PRO A 72 13.58 5.51 -7.02
N LEU A 73 12.45 5.23 -6.40
CA LEU A 73 12.35 4.92 -4.98
C LEU A 73 12.44 3.43 -4.66
N ILE A 74 12.39 2.55 -5.68
CA ILE A 74 12.38 1.11 -5.49
C ILE A 74 13.58 0.50 -6.17
N VAL A 75 14.47 -0.08 -5.36
CA VAL A 75 15.68 -0.76 -5.83
C VAL A 75 15.43 -2.27 -5.77
N PRO A 76 15.64 -3.01 -6.89
CA PRO A 76 15.56 -4.48 -6.86
C PRO A 76 16.56 -5.07 -5.87
N GLY A 77 16.19 -6.16 -5.23
CA GLY A 77 17.03 -6.84 -4.27
C GLY A 77 16.23 -7.46 -3.14
N GLU A 78 16.91 -7.78 -2.05
CA GLU A 78 16.26 -8.31 -0.85
C GLU A 78 15.93 -7.19 0.13
N ALA A 79 14.77 -7.32 0.79
CA ALA A 79 14.35 -6.43 1.85
C ALA A 79 13.74 -7.22 3.00
N TYR A 80 13.85 -6.69 4.21
CA TYR A 80 13.18 -7.24 5.38
C TYR A 80 11.81 -6.58 5.53
N PHE A 81 10.78 -7.41 5.53
CA PHE A 81 9.41 -6.97 5.68
C PHE A 81 8.93 -7.14 7.12
N LEU A 82 8.21 -6.15 7.59
CA LEU A 82 7.55 -6.15 8.89
C LEU A 82 6.05 -6.08 8.74
#